data_6e7e937cc8de9b25af60ec82b6d326ba
#
_entry.id   6e7e937cc8de9b25af60ec82b6d326ba
#
_cell.length_a   1.000
_cell.length_b   1.000
_cell.length_c   1.000
_cell.angle_alpha   90.00
_cell.angle_beta   90.00
_cell.angle_gamma   90.00
#
_symmetry.space_group_name_H-M   'P 1'
#
loop_
_entity.id
_entity.type
_entity.pdbx_description
1 polymer ?
#
loop_
_entity_poly.entity_id
_entity_poly.type
_entity_poly.pdbx_seq_one_letter_code
_entity_poly.pdbx_strand_id
1 'polypeptide(L)'
;AVRSGYDMDIIPSDLATYGKDAKALLKELQRDMDTAILLITHNLGVVWEMCDKVMVMYAGNTVEFTDTKTLYSNPRHPYTWGLLDSMPKLSDESKGELKTIPGTPPDLRLTGKCCNFYNRCPYVTEACTQSVPPLVEVEPGHFVACHRQNLTNKLEKGEGLKDE
;
A
#
# COMPACT_ATOMS: atom_id res chain seq x y z
N ALA A 1 1.97 -16.98 29.05
CA ALA A 1 1.99 -15.55 28.70
C ALA A 1 3.41 -15.18 28.28
N VAL A 2 3.68 -15.17 26.99
CA VAL A 2 4.94 -14.68 26.43
C VAL A 2 4.78 -13.16 26.36
N ARG A 3 5.49 -12.43 27.20
CA ARG A 3 5.69 -10.99 27.04
C ARG A 3 6.66 -10.84 25.85
N SER A 4 6.14 -10.52 24.68
CA SER A 4 6.94 -9.94 23.62
C SER A 4 7.24 -8.51 24.05
N GLY A 5 8.44 -8.27 24.56
CA GLY A 5 8.90 -6.94 24.96
C GLY A 5 9.37 -6.15 23.74
N TYR A 6 8.51 -5.88 22.79
CA TYR A 6 8.78 -4.89 21.74
C TYR A 6 8.13 -3.58 22.18
N ASP A 7 8.94 -2.64 22.63
CA ASP A 7 8.52 -1.24 22.69
C ASP A 7 8.34 -0.75 21.26
N MET A 8 7.10 -0.39 20.94
CA MET A 8 6.73 0.10 19.63
C MET A 8 6.78 1.62 19.65
N ASP A 9 7.90 2.19 19.24
CA ASP A 9 8.01 3.64 19.09
C ASP A 9 7.31 4.09 17.80
N ILE A 10 6.32 4.97 17.95
CA ILE A 10 5.64 5.61 16.82
C ILE A 10 6.49 6.78 16.36
N ILE A 11 7.11 6.65 15.20
CA ILE A 11 7.89 7.70 14.57
C ILE A 11 6.96 8.60 13.76
N PRO A 12 7.02 9.95 13.92
CA PRO A 12 6.20 10.87 13.13
C PRO A 12 6.35 10.68 11.63
N SER A 13 5.26 10.84 10.88
CA SER A 13 5.16 10.59 9.44
C SER A 13 5.98 11.56 8.56
N ASP A 14 6.50 12.62 9.12
CA ASP A 14 7.26 13.70 8.47
C ASP A 14 8.78 13.51 8.54
N LEU A 15 9.23 12.25 8.60
CA LEU A 15 10.65 11.89 8.59
C LEU A 15 11.44 12.52 7.42
N ALA A 16 10.75 12.85 6.33
CA ALA A 16 11.33 13.61 5.23
C ALA A 16 11.85 14.99 5.66
N THR A 17 11.29 15.54 6.73
CA THR A 17 11.68 16.85 7.30
C THR A 17 12.96 16.76 8.13
N TYR A 18 13.28 15.59 8.68
CA TYR A 18 14.46 15.40 9.56
C TYR A 18 15.76 15.09 8.82
N GLY A 19 15.74 14.97 7.49
CA GLY A 19 16.93 14.82 6.66
C GLY A 19 17.62 13.44 6.70
N LYS A 20 18.78 13.36 6.06
CA LYS A 20 19.58 12.12 5.94
C LYS A 20 20.05 11.58 7.29
N ASP A 21 20.23 12.45 8.28
CA ASP A 21 20.77 12.09 9.58
C ASP A 21 19.78 11.24 10.41
N ALA A 22 18.50 11.55 10.36
CA ALA A 22 17.48 10.77 11.07
C ALA A 22 17.33 9.34 10.53
N LYS A 23 17.44 9.16 9.21
CA LYS A 23 17.42 7.83 8.57
C LYS A 23 18.62 6.99 8.98
N ALA A 24 19.81 7.60 8.99
CA ALA A 24 21.03 6.93 9.40
C ALA A 24 20.94 6.49 10.86
N LEU A 25 20.46 7.38 11.74
CA LEU A 25 20.28 7.09 13.16
C LEU A 25 19.28 5.95 13.40
N LEU A 26 18.13 5.92 12.70
CA LEU A 26 17.14 4.85 12.83
C LEU A 26 17.68 3.49 12.40
N LYS A 27 18.43 3.44 11.29
CA LYS A 27 19.09 2.22 10.84
C LYS A 27 20.18 1.76 11.81
N GLU A 28 20.89 2.68 12.43
CA GLU A 28 21.88 2.39 13.46
C GLU A 28 21.21 1.83 14.72
N LEU A 29 20.15 2.47 15.22
CA LEU A 29 19.37 1.99 16.34
C LEU A 29 18.77 0.60 16.08
N GLN A 30 18.21 0.36 14.89
CA GLN A 30 17.69 -0.95 14.51
C GLN A 30 18.76 -2.04 14.58
N ARG A 31 19.96 -1.74 14.08
CA ARG A 31 21.06 -2.69 14.08
C ARG A 31 21.62 -2.93 15.49
N ASP A 32 21.79 -1.85 16.27
CA ASP A 32 22.48 -1.93 17.57
C ASP A 32 21.58 -2.51 18.67
N MET A 33 20.25 -2.31 18.54
CA MET A 33 19.26 -2.79 19.51
C MET A 33 18.53 -4.07 19.08
N ASP A 34 18.83 -4.60 17.89
CA ASP A 34 18.13 -5.77 17.30
C ASP A 34 16.59 -5.62 17.36
N THR A 35 16.10 -4.42 17.03
CA THR A 35 14.68 -4.06 17.10
C THR A 35 14.06 -4.01 15.71
N ALA A 36 12.73 -4.22 15.64
CA ALA A 36 11.95 -3.96 14.45
C ALA A 36 11.33 -2.56 14.53
N ILE A 37 11.41 -1.81 13.44
CA ILE A 37 10.79 -0.47 13.34
C ILE A 37 9.48 -0.60 12.56
N LEU A 38 8.36 -0.20 13.17
CA LEU A 38 7.08 -0.02 12.50
C LEU A 38 6.88 1.44 12.13
N LEU A 39 6.91 1.74 10.82
CA LEU A 39 6.71 3.07 10.29
C LEU A 39 5.30 3.21 9.72
N ILE A 40 4.50 4.15 10.24
CA ILE A 40 3.18 4.52 9.69
C ILE A 40 3.33 5.84 8.95
N THR A 41 3.15 5.81 7.64
CA THR A 41 3.35 6.98 6.78
C THR A 41 2.51 6.90 5.51
N HIS A 42 2.21 8.04 4.92
CA HIS A 42 1.66 8.15 3.57
C HIS A 42 2.73 8.52 2.52
N ASN A 43 3.98 8.70 2.95
CA ASN A 43 5.07 9.08 2.06
C ASN A 43 5.76 7.82 1.50
N LEU A 44 5.39 7.44 0.28
CA LEU A 44 5.94 6.28 -0.41
C LEU A 44 7.44 6.39 -0.67
N GLY A 45 8.00 7.60 -0.85
CA GLY A 45 9.43 7.80 -0.99
C GLY A 45 10.20 7.36 0.26
N VAL A 46 9.67 7.67 1.46
CA VAL A 46 10.24 7.21 2.73
C VAL A 46 10.12 5.69 2.86
N VAL A 47 8.98 5.12 2.48
CA VAL A 47 8.77 3.67 2.46
C VAL A 47 9.82 2.98 1.61
N TRP A 48 10.07 3.47 0.37
CA TRP A 48 11.08 2.92 -0.52
C TRP A 48 12.48 2.88 0.09
N GLU A 49 12.85 3.95 0.81
CA GLU A 49 14.20 4.09 1.33
C GLU A 49 14.44 3.36 2.66
N MET A 50 13.40 3.11 3.46
CA MET A 50 13.55 2.67 4.84
C MET A 50 12.95 1.31 5.15
N CYS A 51 11.91 0.89 4.43
CA CYS A 51 11.15 -0.30 4.78
C CYS A 51 11.60 -1.52 3.99
N ASP A 52 11.75 -2.66 4.66
CA ASP A 52 11.98 -3.96 4.01
C ASP A 52 10.66 -4.55 3.51
N LYS A 53 9.58 -4.39 4.31
CA LYS A 53 8.24 -4.87 4.00
C LYS A 53 7.24 -3.74 4.11
N VAL A 54 6.18 -3.82 3.31
CA VAL A 54 5.12 -2.80 3.24
C VAL A 54 3.76 -3.44 3.38
N MET A 55 2.94 -2.88 4.26
CA MET A 55 1.53 -3.18 4.38
C MET A 55 0.74 -1.98 3.89
N VAL A 56 0.07 -2.11 2.75
CA VAL A 56 -0.83 -1.08 2.24
C VAL A 56 -2.20 -1.28 2.87
N MET A 57 -2.72 -0.21 3.46
CA MET A 57 -4.03 -0.23 4.12
C MET A 57 -5.01 0.73 3.44
N TYR A 58 -6.27 0.33 3.33
CA TYR A 58 -7.36 1.16 2.87
C TYR A 58 -8.59 1.00 3.76
N ALA A 59 -9.10 2.10 4.28
CA ALA A 59 -10.29 2.12 5.14
C ALA A 59 -10.24 1.06 6.26
N GLY A 60 -9.10 0.99 6.98
CA GLY A 60 -8.89 0.09 8.11
C GLY A 60 -8.51 -1.36 7.76
N ASN A 61 -8.52 -1.75 6.48
CA ASN A 61 -8.18 -3.11 6.06
C ASN A 61 -6.85 -3.15 5.30
N THR A 62 -6.09 -4.23 5.50
CA THR A 62 -4.93 -4.54 4.67
C THR A 62 -5.41 -4.93 3.28
N VAL A 63 -4.93 -4.23 2.25
CA VAL A 63 -5.26 -4.53 0.85
C VAL A 63 -4.11 -5.22 0.12
N GLU A 64 -2.87 -4.95 0.52
CA GLU A 64 -1.68 -5.58 -0.04
C GLU A 64 -0.56 -5.63 0.99
N PHE A 65 0.21 -6.72 1.04
CA PHE A 65 1.37 -6.88 1.91
C PHE A 65 2.46 -7.65 1.17
N THR A 66 3.65 -7.08 1.09
CA THR A 66 4.80 -7.70 0.41
C THR A 66 6.11 -6.99 0.80
N ASP A 67 7.23 -7.43 0.23
CA ASP A 67 8.49 -6.67 0.33
C ASP A 67 8.42 -5.37 -0.51
N THR A 68 9.21 -4.38 -0.11
CA THR A 68 9.20 -3.06 -0.73
C THR A 68 9.50 -3.12 -2.23
N LYS A 69 10.50 -3.89 -2.65
CA LYS A 69 10.88 -3.96 -4.09
C LYS A 69 9.75 -4.53 -4.93
N THR A 70 9.11 -5.59 -4.46
CA THR A 70 7.96 -6.22 -5.11
C THR A 70 6.77 -5.26 -5.19
N LEU A 71 6.47 -4.51 -4.12
CA LEU A 71 5.38 -3.52 -4.16
C LEU A 71 5.55 -2.50 -5.29
N TYR A 72 6.76 -2.00 -5.51
CA TYR A 72 7.03 -0.97 -6.54
C TYR A 72 7.18 -1.55 -7.95
N SER A 73 7.65 -2.77 -8.10
CA SER A 73 7.85 -3.41 -9.40
C SER A 73 6.65 -4.18 -9.90
N ASN A 74 5.87 -4.79 -8.99
CA ASN A 74 4.78 -5.71 -9.30
C ASN A 74 3.59 -5.55 -8.33
N PRO A 75 3.03 -4.34 -8.15
CA PRO A 75 1.86 -4.13 -7.32
C PRO A 75 0.66 -4.90 -7.90
N ARG A 76 -0.19 -5.44 -7.02
CA ARG A 76 -1.32 -6.30 -7.41
C ARG A 76 -2.69 -5.70 -7.10
N HIS A 77 -2.79 -4.84 -6.09
CA HIS A 77 -4.07 -4.24 -5.75
C HIS A 77 -4.31 -2.93 -6.51
N PRO A 78 -5.49 -2.69 -7.08
CA PRO A 78 -5.78 -1.46 -7.83
C PRO A 78 -5.59 -0.16 -7.03
N TYR A 79 -5.81 -0.19 -5.73
CA TYR A 79 -5.51 0.95 -4.87
C TYR A 79 -4.02 1.26 -4.81
N THR A 80 -3.17 0.23 -4.69
CA THR A 80 -1.71 0.38 -4.70
C THR A 80 -1.23 0.99 -6.03
N TRP A 81 -1.82 0.57 -7.14
CA TRP A 81 -1.54 1.19 -8.45
C TRP A 81 -1.82 2.68 -8.44
N GLY A 82 -3.02 3.07 -7.95
CA GLY A 82 -3.40 4.46 -7.85
C GLY A 82 -2.47 5.29 -6.96
N LEU A 83 -2.01 4.72 -5.85
CA LEU A 83 -1.02 5.36 -4.97
C LEU A 83 0.31 5.58 -5.68
N LEU A 84 0.84 4.56 -6.34
CA LEU A 84 2.13 4.65 -7.06
C LEU A 84 2.05 5.58 -8.26
N ASP A 85 0.90 5.62 -8.96
CA ASP A 85 0.67 6.55 -10.09
C ASP A 85 0.52 8.01 -9.65
N SER A 86 0.12 8.23 -8.39
CA SER A 86 0.01 9.57 -7.80
C SER A 86 1.37 10.15 -7.38
N MET A 87 2.44 9.35 -7.41
CA MET A 87 3.78 9.82 -7.06
C MET A 87 4.35 10.72 -8.17
N PRO A 88 4.96 11.88 -7.80
CA PRO A 88 5.69 12.69 -8.77
C PRO A 88 6.86 11.90 -9.38
N LYS A 89 6.92 11.82 -10.69
CA LYS A 89 8.08 11.23 -11.40
C LYS A 89 9.10 12.32 -11.67
N LEU A 90 10.35 12.09 -11.28
CA LEU A 90 11.46 13.01 -11.49
C LEU A 90 11.72 13.32 -13.00
N SER A 91 11.20 12.47 -13.90
CA SER A 91 11.36 12.61 -15.34
C SER A 91 10.25 13.43 -16.03
N ASP A 92 9.19 13.78 -15.33
CA ASP A 92 8.10 14.57 -15.90
C ASP A 92 8.46 16.07 -15.84
N GLU A 93 9.25 16.56 -16.80
CA GLU A 93 9.40 18.00 -17.10
C GLU A 93 8.08 18.62 -17.60
N SER A 94 7.11 17.81 -17.92
CA SER A 94 5.74 18.26 -18.24
C SER A 94 5.02 18.58 -16.93
N LYS A 95 4.49 19.79 -16.82
CA LYS A 95 3.52 20.22 -15.79
C LYS A 95 2.21 19.43 -15.90
N GLY A 96 2.29 18.09 -15.97
CA GLY A 96 1.15 17.20 -15.99
C GLY A 96 0.44 17.21 -14.63
N GLU A 97 -0.88 17.28 -14.62
CA GLU A 97 -1.67 17.12 -13.43
C GLU A 97 -1.33 15.77 -12.77
N LEU A 98 -1.04 15.80 -11.46
CA LEU A 98 -0.82 14.57 -10.69
C LEU A 98 -2.07 13.69 -10.81
N LYS A 99 -1.88 12.44 -11.21
CA LYS A 99 -2.97 11.48 -11.27
C LYS A 99 -3.49 11.26 -9.86
N THR A 100 -4.75 11.54 -9.64
CA THR A 100 -5.43 11.30 -8.36
C THR A 100 -6.34 10.08 -8.46
N ILE A 101 -6.52 9.37 -7.37
CA ILE A 101 -7.53 8.31 -7.29
C ILE A 101 -8.91 8.98 -7.21
N PRO A 102 -9.79 8.82 -8.22
CA PRO A 102 -11.07 9.51 -8.25
C PRO A 102 -11.99 9.07 -7.11
N GLY A 103 -12.98 9.91 -6.79
CA GLY A 103 -13.99 9.65 -5.76
C GLY A 103 -13.51 9.90 -4.33
N THR A 104 -14.42 9.75 -3.38
CA THR A 104 -14.18 9.95 -1.93
C THR A 104 -13.98 8.62 -1.21
N PRO A 105 -13.16 8.58 -0.14
CA PRO A 105 -13.07 7.42 0.73
C PRO A 105 -14.43 7.04 1.31
N PRO A 106 -14.69 5.75 1.61
CA PRO A 106 -15.95 5.32 2.20
C PRO A 106 -16.11 5.84 3.63
N ASP A 107 -17.36 5.94 4.09
CA ASP A 107 -17.64 6.16 5.51
C ASP A 107 -17.18 4.92 6.28
N LEU A 108 -16.23 5.10 7.21
CA LEU A 108 -15.65 4.01 8.00
C LEU A 108 -16.68 3.26 8.86
N ARG A 109 -17.82 3.89 9.17
CA ARG A 109 -18.93 3.24 9.90
C ARG A 109 -19.66 2.20 9.07
N LEU A 110 -19.53 2.25 7.74
CA LEU A 110 -20.23 1.38 6.79
C LEU A 110 -19.32 0.33 6.16
N THR A 111 -18.05 0.28 6.58
CA THR A 111 -17.05 -0.67 6.04
C THR A 111 -17.24 -2.09 6.60
N GLY A 112 -16.60 -3.09 5.98
CA GLY A 112 -16.55 -4.47 6.47
C GLY A 112 -17.63 -5.41 5.95
N LYS A 113 -18.51 -4.96 5.03
CA LYS A 113 -19.52 -5.81 4.38
C LYS A 113 -19.14 -6.24 2.96
N CYS A 114 -18.31 -5.46 2.30
CA CYS A 114 -17.86 -5.65 0.93
C CYS A 114 -16.43 -5.11 0.76
N CYS A 115 -15.89 -5.15 -0.45
CA CYS A 115 -14.59 -4.54 -0.73
C CYS A 115 -14.67 -3.03 -0.46
N ASN A 116 -13.90 -2.51 0.49
CA ASN A 116 -13.98 -1.08 0.86
C ASN A 116 -13.55 -0.14 -0.28
N PHE A 117 -12.81 -0.64 -1.27
CA PHE A 117 -12.35 0.14 -2.42
C PHE A 117 -13.31 0.11 -3.62
N TYR A 118 -14.41 -0.67 -3.58
CA TYR A 118 -15.28 -0.94 -4.74
C TYR A 118 -15.79 0.32 -5.44
N ASN A 119 -16.18 1.37 -4.70
CA ASN A 119 -16.71 2.62 -5.25
C ASN A 119 -15.70 3.44 -6.07
N ARG A 120 -14.40 3.17 -5.88
CA ARG A 120 -13.29 3.90 -6.51
C ARG A 120 -12.46 3.01 -7.42
N CYS A 121 -12.78 1.71 -7.46
CA CYS A 121 -12.03 0.73 -8.23
C CYS A 121 -12.48 0.73 -9.68
N PRO A 122 -11.61 1.03 -10.66
CA PRO A 122 -11.97 0.97 -12.08
C PRO A 122 -12.19 -0.47 -12.57
N TYR A 123 -11.87 -1.46 -11.74
CA TYR A 123 -11.96 -2.89 -12.04
C TYR A 123 -12.99 -3.61 -11.17
N VAL A 124 -13.98 -2.88 -10.67
CA VAL A 124 -15.04 -3.42 -9.80
C VAL A 124 -15.83 -4.52 -10.50
N THR A 125 -16.18 -5.57 -9.74
CA THR A 125 -17.08 -6.64 -10.19
C THR A 125 -18.20 -6.82 -9.17
N GLU A 126 -19.22 -7.58 -9.50
CA GLU A 126 -20.33 -7.88 -8.61
C GLU A 126 -19.86 -8.47 -7.26
N ALA A 127 -18.88 -9.38 -7.27
CA ALA A 127 -18.30 -9.97 -6.07
C ALA A 127 -17.73 -8.91 -5.12
N CYS A 128 -17.21 -7.78 -5.65
CA CYS A 128 -16.67 -6.70 -4.84
C CYS A 128 -17.73 -5.96 -4.02
N THR A 129 -18.99 -5.99 -4.44
CA THR A 129 -20.12 -5.37 -3.73
C THR A 129 -20.79 -6.32 -2.74
N GLN A 130 -20.55 -7.62 -2.86
CA GLN A 130 -21.22 -8.65 -2.07
C GLN A 130 -20.44 -9.11 -0.85
N SER A 131 -19.11 -9.08 -0.91
CA SER A 131 -18.27 -9.61 0.16
C SER A 131 -16.92 -8.90 0.27
N VAL A 132 -16.31 -9.01 1.45
CA VAL A 132 -14.93 -8.55 1.70
C VAL A 132 -13.96 -9.56 1.08
N PRO A 133 -13.03 -9.12 0.22
CA PRO A 133 -12.02 -10.04 -0.31
C PRO A 133 -11.09 -10.53 0.80
N PRO A 134 -10.82 -11.85 0.88
CA PRO A 134 -9.83 -12.36 1.82
C PRO A 134 -8.42 -11.92 1.42
N LEU A 135 -7.55 -11.72 2.40
CA LEU A 135 -6.12 -11.52 2.17
C LEU A 135 -5.49 -12.88 1.85
N VAL A 136 -5.05 -13.08 0.63
CA VAL A 136 -4.48 -14.36 0.16
C VAL A 136 -3.09 -14.17 -0.39
N GLU A 137 -2.24 -15.18 -0.25
CA GLU A 137 -0.91 -15.21 -0.83
C GLU A 137 -1.04 -15.52 -2.34
N VAL A 138 -0.63 -14.56 -3.17
CA VAL A 138 -0.68 -14.69 -4.65
C VAL A 138 0.66 -15.11 -5.23
N GLU A 139 1.75 -14.79 -4.55
CA GLU A 139 3.12 -15.19 -4.82
C GLU A 139 3.85 -15.34 -3.47
N PRO A 140 4.95 -16.08 -3.38
CA PRO A 140 5.66 -16.25 -2.11
C PRO A 140 5.96 -14.94 -1.41
N GLY A 141 5.38 -14.73 -0.22
CA GLY A 141 5.51 -13.51 0.57
C GLY A 141 4.71 -12.30 0.06
N HIS A 142 3.87 -12.45 -0.97
CA HIS A 142 3.04 -11.40 -1.53
C HIS A 142 1.55 -11.71 -1.33
N PHE A 143 0.90 -10.93 -0.48
CA PHE A 143 -0.50 -11.11 -0.09
C PHE A 143 -1.36 -9.97 -0.62
N VAL A 144 -2.54 -10.30 -1.15
CA VAL A 144 -3.46 -9.33 -1.75
C VAL A 144 -4.91 -9.62 -1.34
N ALA A 145 -5.64 -8.60 -0.94
CA ALA A 145 -7.07 -8.69 -0.64
C ALA A 145 -7.89 -8.13 -1.82
N CYS A 146 -8.05 -8.93 -2.88
CA CYS A 146 -8.80 -8.54 -4.07
C CYS A 146 -9.56 -9.75 -4.64
N HIS A 147 -10.85 -9.59 -4.99
CA HIS A 147 -11.62 -10.65 -5.64
C HIS A 147 -11.08 -11.02 -7.03
N ARG A 148 -10.34 -10.12 -7.66
CA ARG A 148 -9.69 -10.33 -8.95
C ARG A 148 -8.23 -10.77 -8.86
N GLN A 149 -7.79 -11.30 -7.72
CA GLN A 149 -6.39 -11.72 -7.50
C GLN A 149 -5.84 -12.61 -8.62
N ASN A 150 -6.66 -13.51 -9.17
CA ASN A 150 -6.26 -14.39 -10.26
C ASN A 150 -6.13 -13.68 -11.62
N LEU A 151 -6.75 -12.50 -11.76
CA LEU A 151 -6.73 -11.67 -12.96
C LEU A 151 -5.72 -10.52 -12.85
N THR A 152 -5.35 -10.11 -11.64
CA THR A 152 -4.33 -9.07 -11.43
C THR A 152 -2.98 -9.45 -12.05
N ASN A 153 -2.70 -10.75 -12.21
CA ASN A 153 -1.55 -11.23 -12.96
C ASN A 153 -1.60 -10.90 -14.46
N LYS A 154 -2.78 -10.57 -15.01
CA LYS A 154 -3.03 -10.33 -16.44
C LYS A 154 -3.54 -8.92 -16.71
N LEU A 155 -3.88 -8.14 -15.67
CA LEU A 155 -4.24 -6.75 -15.84
C LEU A 155 -2.96 -5.96 -16.02
N GLU A 156 -2.60 -5.73 -17.27
CA GLU A 156 -1.62 -4.71 -17.58
C GLU A 156 -2.17 -3.37 -17.11
N LYS A 157 -1.29 -2.57 -16.50
CA LYS A 157 -1.60 -1.26 -15.97
C LYS A 157 -2.15 -0.38 -17.12
N GLY A 158 -3.45 -0.14 -17.13
CA GLY A 158 -4.11 0.70 -18.15
C GLY A 158 -5.13 0.01 -19.04
N GLU A 159 -5.27 -1.31 -19.02
CA GLU A 159 -6.40 -1.96 -19.68
C GLU A 159 -7.63 -1.88 -18.77
N GLY A 160 -8.37 -0.79 -18.90
CA GLY A 160 -9.74 -0.71 -18.41
C GLY A 160 -10.56 -1.80 -19.07
N LEU A 161 -11.48 -2.43 -18.30
CA LEU A 161 -12.49 -3.33 -18.85
C LEU A 161 -13.18 -2.61 -20.00
N LYS A 162 -13.04 -3.13 -21.23
CA LYS A 162 -14.03 -2.93 -22.26
C LYS A 162 -15.21 -3.76 -21.81
N ASP A 163 -16.34 -3.07 -21.55
CA ASP A 163 -17.62 -3.69 -21.27
C ASP A 163 -17.89 -4.73 -22.37
N GLU A 164 -18.05 -6.00 -21.96
CA GLU A 164 -18.76 -7.01 -22.74
C GLU A 164 -20.22 -7.05 -22.30
#